data_9be81048b211963c47bee27bcf111e3c
#
_entry.id   9be81048b211963c47bee27bcf111e3c
#
_cell.length_a   1.000
_cell.length_b   1.000
_cell.length_c   1.000
_cell.angle_alpha   90.00
_cell.angle_beta   90.00
_cell.angle_gamma   90.00
#
_symmetry.space_group_name_H-M   'P 1'
#
loop_
_entity.id
_entity.type
_entity.pdbx_description
1 polymer ?
#
loop_
_entity_poly.entity_id
_entity_poly.type
_entity_poly.pdbx_seq_one_letter_code
_entity_poly.pdbx_strand_id
1 'polypeptide(L)'
;MRRPWTPSAGRFTFEGRAPARAAVQEAQMISRLAAGLTRHPAMAGAGLSLLSLPIHLVLPEAVSIPFAAVILGLVAGIYAGFALQDGRANILAIEGLAAVAFLALALAGLAWSPWFIPAAYALHGVWDLLHHRRISTAMPSWYPPMCAVYDWVFAAGLSALWILR
;
A
#
# COMPACT_ATOMS: atom_id res chain seq x y z
N MET A 1 -24.11 22.67 -68.78
CA MET A 1 -22.70 22.26 -68.44
C MET A 1 -22.51 22.43 -66.97
N ARG A 2 -22.43 21.30 -66.16
CA ARG A 2 -22.18 21.32 -64.71
C ARG A 2 -20.70 21.07 -64.49
N ARG A 3 -19.99 21.98 -63.75
CA ARG A 3 -18.58 21.80 -63.42
C ARG A 3 -18.44 20.66 -62.38
N PRO A 4 -17.46 19.78 -62.49
CA PRO A 4 -17.24 18.75 -61.50
C PRO A 4 -16.63 19.36 -60.23
N TRP A 5 -17.15 18.91 -59.09
CA TRP A 5 -16.65 19.24 -57.74
C TRP A 5 -15.32 18.52 -57.49
N THR A 6 -14.25 19.26 -57.21
CA THR A 6 -12.95 18.69 -56.77
C THR A 6 -12.80 18.89 -55.29
N PRO A 7 -12.63 17.81 -54.49
CA PRO A 7 -12.36 17.95 -53.05
C PRO A 7 -10.94 18.50 -52.84
N SER A 8 -10.85 19.64 -52.17
CA SER A 8 -9.56 20.16 -51.67
C SER A 8 -9.07 19.24 -50.57
N ALA A 9 -7.92 18.56 -50.81
CA ALA A 9 -7.19 17.81 -49.82
C ALA A 9 -6.61 18.78 -48.78
N GLY A 10 -7.43 19.12 -47.77
CA GLY A 10 -6.96 19.78 -46.54
C GLY A 10 -5.99 18.85 -45.85
N ARG A 11 -4.71 19.24 -45.82
CA ARG A 11 -3.66 18.56 -45.10
C ARG A 11 -3.90 18.73 -43.62
N PHE A 12 -4.56 17.74 -42.98
CA PHE A 12 -4.64 17.67 -41.53
C PHE A 12 -3.23 17.37 -41.02
N THR A 13 -2.50 18.38 -40.63
CA THR A 13 -1.27 18.23 -39.85
C THR A 13 -1.69 17.98 -38.39
N PHE A 14 -1.61 16.72 -37.97
CA PHE A 14 -1.73 16.36 -36.56
C PHE A 14 -0.47 16.90 -35.85
N GLU A 15 -0.59 18.09 -35.24
CA GLU A 15 0.36 18.61 -34.25
C GLU A 15 0.21 17.86 -32.91
N GLY A 16 0.45 16.52 -32.93
CA GLY A 16 0.24 15.62 -31.78
C GLY A 16 1.50 15.13 -31.11
N ARG A 17 2.66 15.85 -31.19
CA ARG A 17 3.93 15.35 -30.61
C ARG A 17 4.14 15.69 -29.14
N ALA A 18 3.55 16.73 -28.61
CA ALA A 18 3.74 17.11 -27.19
C ALA A 18 3.09 16.14 -26.21
N PRO A 19 1.83 15.68 -26.36
CA PRO A 19 1.20 14.74 -25.43
C PRO A 19 1.85 13.35 -25.45
N ALA A 20 2.37 12.89 -26.60
CA ALA A 20 3.05 11.60 -26.70
C ALA A 20 4.39 11.56 -25.94
N ARG A 21 5.15 12.66 -25.95
CA ARG A 21 6.41 12.75 -25.19
C ARG A 21 6.18 12.80 -23.69
N ALA A 22 5.16 13.53 -23.22
CA ALA A 22 4.78 13.60 -21.82
C ALA A 22 4.35 12.21 -21.30
N ALA A 23 3.51 11.49 -22.03
CA ALA A 23 3.09 10.13 -21.69
C ALA A 23 4.27 9.14 -21.62
N VAL A 24 5.24 9.22 -22.54
CA VAL A 24 6.46 8.39 -22.49
C VAL A 24 7.32 8.73 -21.27
N GLN A 25 7.49 10.01 -20.94
CA GLN A 25 8.26 10.42 -19.76
C GLN A 25 7.58 9.96 -18.46
N GLU A 26 6.26 10.07 -18.37
CA GLU A 26 5.48 9.59 -17.24
C GLU A 26 5.60 8.07 -17.07
N ALA A 27 5.46 7.30 -18.16
CA ALA A 27 5.65 5.85 -18.14
C ALA A 27 7.08 5.46 -17.71
N GLN A 28 8.10 6.18 -18.16
CA GLN A 28 9.47 5.97 -17.74
C GLN A 28 9.70 6.32 -16.27
N MET A 29 9.08 7.38 -15.76
CA MET A 29 9.15 7.73 -14.34
C MET A 29 8.51 6.66 -13.49
N ILE A 30 7.30 6.22 -13.83
CA ILE A 30 6.59 5.13 -13.13
C ILE A 30 7.42 3.84 -13.12
N SER A 31 8.02 3.47 -14.27
CA SER A 31 8.86 2.28 -14.36
C SER A 31 10.12 2.35 -13.48
N ARG A 32 10.75 3.53 -13.38
CA ARG A 32 11.90 3.75 -12.48
C ARG A 32 11.52 3.66 -11.01
N LEU A 33 10.38 4.24 -10.64
CA LEU A 33 9.85 4.14 -9.26
C LEU A 33 9.54 2.69 -8.91
N ALA A 34 8.85 1.97 -9.79
CA ALA A 34 8.58 0.54 -9.61
C ALA A 34 9.85 -0.29 -9.48
N ALA A 35 10.88 -0.01 -10.31
CA ALA A 35 12.17 -0.67 -10.20
C ALA A 35 12.90 -0.35 -8.89
N GLY A 36 12.75 0.85 -8.34
CA GLY A 36 13.27 1.23 -7.02
C GLY A 36 12.62 0.43 -5.89
N LEU A 37 11.30 0.31 -5.90
CA LEU A 37 10.52 -0.47 -4.93
C LEU A 37 10.94 -1.95 -4.91
N THR A 38 11.12 -2.54 -6.10
CA THR A 38 11.49 -3.95 -6.22
C THR A 38 12.95 -4.23 -5.83
N ARG A 39 13.86 -3.27 -6.01
CA ARG A 39 15.28 -3.41 -5.66
C ARG A 39 15.56 -3.23 -4.17
N HIS A 40 14.83 -2.33 -3.50
CA HIS A 40 15.06 -1.94 -2.11
C HIS A 40 13.74 -1.89 -1.32
N PRO A 41 13.01 -3.01 -1.21
CA PRO A 41 11.68 -3.01 -0.60
C PRO A 41 11.69 -2.54 0.86
N ALA A 42 12.69 -2.93 1.64
CA ALA A 42 12.84 -2.49 3.03
C ALA A 42 13.00 -0.96 3.16
N MET A 43 13.79 -0.32 2.29
CA MET A 43 13.94 1.13 2.27
C MET A 43 12.64 1.83 1.86
N ALA A 44 11.91 1.25 0.91
CA ALA A 44 10.61 1.76 0.51
C ALA A 44 9.60 1.70 1.67
N GLY A 45 9.54 0.58 2.39
CA GLY A 45 8.69 0.42 3.57
C GLY A 45 9.03 1.44 4.68
N ALA A 46 10.31 1.57 5.00
CA ALA A 46 10.77 2.57 5.98
C ALA A 46 10.41 4.00 5.55
N GLY A 47 10.64 4.36 4.28
CA GLY A 47 10.31 5.68 3.74
C GLY A 47 8.81 5.97 3.80
N LEU A 48 7.97 5.02 3.42
CA LEU A 48 6.50 5.15 3.49
C LEU A 48 6.03 5.33 4.94
N SER A 49 6.60 4.57 5.88
CA SER A 49 6.28 4.71 7.30
C SER A 49 6.66 6.09 7.83
N LEU A 50 7.87 6.56 7.53
CA LEU A 50 8.34 7.89 7.93
C LEU A 50 7.51 9.02 7.30
N LEU A 51 6.93 8.83 6.12
CA LEU A 51 6.00 9.77 5.50
C LEU A 51 4.60 9.73 6.14
N SER A 52 4.19 8.59 6.68
CA SER A 52 2.88 8.41 7.33
C SER A 52 2.86 8.96 8.77
N LEU A 53 3.95 8.81 9.51
CA LEU A 53 4.04 9.22 10.92
C LEU A 53 3.75 10.71 11.18
N PRO A 54 4.17 11.69 10.35
CA PRO A 54 3.84 13.10 10.56
C PRO A 54 2.35 13.41 10.63
N ILE A 55 1.50 12.62 9.99
CA ILE A 55 0.04 12.76 10.09
C ILE A 55 -0.40 12.58 11.55
N HIS A 56 0.18 11.62 12.24
CA HIS A 56 -0.13 11.34 13.65
C HIS A 56 0.43 12.40 14.61
N LEU A 57 1.43 13.19 14.18
CA LEU A 57 1.93 14.34 14.95
C LEU A 57 0.94 15.51 14.98
N VAL A 58 0.26 15.75 13.86
CA VAL A 58 -0.67 16.88 13.71
C VAL A 58 -2.10 16.56 14.12
N LEU A 59 -2.48 15.28 14.12
CA LEU A 59 -3.82 14.85 14.55
C LEU A 59 -3.93 14.84 16.07
N PRO A 60 -5.08 15.31 16.63
CA PRO A 60 -5.41 15.06 18.03
C PRO A 60 -5.42 13.56 18.32
N GLU A 61 -5.09 13.14 19.55
CA GLU A 61 -5.03 11.74 19.95
C GLU A 61 -6.33 10.99 19.67
N ALA A 62 -7.47 11.62 19.96
CA ALA A 62 -8.81 11.08 19.71
C ALA A 62 -9.09 10.76 18.22
N VAL A 63 -8.31 11.31 17.30
CA VAL A 63 -8.39 11.04 15.85
C VAL A 63 -7.25 10.16 15.39
N SER A 64 -6.05 10.36 15.93
CA SER A 64 -4.84 9.60 15.59
C SER A 64 -5.01 8.10 15.87
N ILE A 65 -5.57 7.74 17.03
CA ILE A 65 -5.79 6.35 17.44
C ILE A 65 -6.75 5.62 16.49
N PRO A 66 -8.01 6.08 16.27
CA PRO A 66 -8.91 5.39 15.35
C PRO A 66 -8.40 5.42 13.90
N PHE A 67 -7.69 6.46 13.48
CA PHE A 67 -7.08 6.49 12.16
C PHE A 67 -6.04 5.38 12.00
N ALA A 68 -5.14 5.17 12.96
CA ALA A 68 -4.17 4.08 12.93
C ALA A 68 -4.87 2.70 12.95
N ALA A 69 -5.96 2.54 13.72
CA ALA A 69 -6.74 1.30 13.77
C ALA A 69 -7.40 0.98 12.42
N VAL A 70 -7.96 1.98 11.74
CA VAL A 70 -8.57 1.81 10.40
C VAL A 70 -7.52 1.40 9.38
N ILE A 71 -6.35 2.05 9.38
CA ILE A 71 -5.25 1.68 8.47
C ILE A 71 -4.76 0.26 8.73
N LEU A 72 -4.64 -0.17 9.99
CA LEU A 72 -4.29 -1.55 10.34
C LEU A 72 -5.30 -2.55 9.74
N GLY A 73 -6.61 -2.28 9.86
CA GLY A 73 -7.64 -3.13 9.26
C GLY A 73 -7.55 -3.19 7.73
N LEU A 74 -7.26 -2.06 7.08
CA LEU A 74 -7.06 -2.01 5.62
C LEU A 74 -5.83 -2.81 5.18
N VAL A 75 -4.71 -2.64 5.86
CA VAL A 75 -3.44 -3.35 5.56
C VAL A 75 -3.63 -4.85 5.71
N ALA A 76 -4.24 -5.31 6.80
CA ALA A 76 -4.57 -6.72 7.01
C ALA A 76 -5.50 -7.29 5.93
N GLY A 77 -6.45 -6.48 5.41
CA GLY A 77 -7.35 -6.86 4.34
C GLY A 77 -6.70 -7.06 2.98
N ILE A 78 -5.52 -6.47 2.72
CA ILE A 78 -4.81 -6.60 1.44
C ILE A 78 -4.43 -8.05 1.16
N TYR A 79 -3.96 -8.79 2.17
CA TYR A 79 -3.60 -10.20 2.01
C TYR A 79 -4.81 -11.08 1.68
N ALA A 80 -5.98 -10.78 2.24
CA ALA A 80 -7.22 -11.44 1.83
C ALA A 80 -7.54 -11.17 0.35
N GLY A 81 -7.25 -9.96 -0.17
CA GLY A 81 -7.35 -9.63 -1.59
C GLY A 81 -6.41 -10.47 -2.46
N PHE A 82 -5.15 -10.66 -2.07
CA PHE A 82 -4.22 -11.55 -2.76
C PHE A 82 -4.68 -13.01 -2.71
N ALA A 83 -5.24 -13.45 -1.58
CA ALA A 83 -5.75 -14.81 -1.43
C ALA A 83 -6.96 -15.08 -2.33
N LEU A 84 -7.84 -14.11 -2.54
CA LEU A 84 -8.94 -14.20 -3.52
C LEU A 84 -8.40 -14.36 -4.94
N GLN A 85 -7.34 -13.65 -5.29
CA GLN A 85 -6.69 -13.76 -6.60
C GLN A 85 -5.93 -15.08 -6.76
N ASP A 86 -5.34 -15.61 -5.68
CA ASP A 86 -4.67 -16.91 -5.64
C ASP A 86 -5.64 -18.07 -5.93
N GLY A 87 -6.88 -17.98 -5.43
CA GLY A 87 -7.97 -18.92 -5.69
C GLY A 87 -7.92 -20.21 -4.88
N ARG A 88 -6.88 -20.46 -4.06
CA ARG A 88 -6.80 -21.65 -3.20
C ARG A 88 -7.57 -21.44 -1.90
N ALA A 89 -8.56 -22.29 -1.63
CA ALA A 89 -9.45 -22.16 -0.48
C ALA A 89 -8.72 -22.17 0.87
N ASN A 90 -7.66 -22.98 1.01
CA ASN A 90 -6.85 -23.01 2.22
C ASN A 90 -6.07 -21.70 2.44
N ILE A 91 -5.56 -21.08 1.39
CA ILE A 91 -4.89 -19.77 1.47
C ILE A 91 -5.90 -18.70 1.85
N LEU A 92 -7.06 -18.69 1.20
CA LEU A 92 -8.14 -17.75 1.54
C LEU A 92 -8.58 -17.89 3.00
N ALA A 93 -8.66 -19.12 3.55
CA ALA A 93 -9.00 -19.34 4.95
C ALA A 93 -7.91 -18.80 5.89
N ILE A 94 -6.62 -19.04 5.60
CA ILE A 94 -5.50 -18.55 6.40
C ILE A 94 -5.47 -17.03 6.43
N GLU A 95 -5.53 -16.39 5.26
CA GLU A 95 -5.47 -14.93 5.15
C GLU A 95 -6.72 -14.26 5.72
N GLY A 96 -7.88 -14.87 5.51
CA GLY A 96 -9.14 -14.39 6.09
C GLY A 96 -9.13 -14.43 7.61
N LEU A 97 -8.65 -15.52 8.21
CA LEU A 97 -8.50 -15.63 9.67
C LEU A 97 -7.50 -14.62 10.21
N ALA A 98 -6.37 -14.43 9.53
CA ALA A 98 -5.39 -13.43 9.91
C ALA A 98 -5.98 -12.01 9.84
N ALA A 99 -6.68 -11.67 8.76
CA ALA A 99 -7.34 -10.38 8.61
C ALA A 99 -8.37 -10.12 9.74
N VAL A 100 -9.17 -11.12 10.09
CA VAL A 100 -10.11 -11.04 11.21
C VAL A 100 -9.39 -10.84 12.54
N ALA A 101 -8.27 -11.56 12.78
CA ALA A 101 -7.49 -11.42 13.99
C ALA A 101 -6.88 -10.01 14.14
N PHE A 102 -6.31 -9.45 13.08
CA PHE A 102 -5.77 -8.09 13.10
C PHE A 102 -6.86 -7.02 13.24
N LEU A 103 -8.03 -7.23 12.61
CA LEU A 103 -9.19 -6.36 12.81
C LEU A 103 -9.66 -6.42 14.29
N ALA A 104 -9.70 -7.60 14.89
CA ALA A 104 -10.04 -7.75 16.31
C ALA A 104 -9.03 -7.02 17.21
N LEU A 105 -7.74 -7.06 16.92
CA LEU A 105 -6.71 -6.30 17.63
C LEU A 105 -6.89 -4.78 17.44
N ALA A 106 -7.24 -4.33 16.24
CA ALA A 106 -7.56 -2.93 15.98
C ALA A 106 -8.76 -2.47 16.83
N LEU A 107 -9.84 -3.27 16.88
CA LEU A 107 -11.02 -3.00 17.73
C LEU A 107 -10.69 -3.05 19.22
N ALA A 108 -9.84 -3.98 19.65
CA ALA A 108 -9.33 -4.02 21.02
C ALA A 108 -8.55 -2.74 21.37
N GLY A 109 -7.81 -2.20 20.39
CA GLY A 109 -7.13 -0.92 20.51
C GLY A 109 -8.07 0.26 20.74
N LEU A 110 -9.25 0.22 20.13
CA LEU A 110 -10.28 1.25 20.30
C LEU A 110 -11.10 1.08 21.58
N ALA A 111 -11.35 -0.18 21.98
CA ALA A 111 -12.27 -0.48 23.07
C ALA A 111 -11.61 -0.54 24.46
N TRP A 112 -10.35 -1.02 24.53
CA TRP A 112 -9.69 -1.33 25.80
C TRP A 112 -8.41 -0.55 26.04
N SER A 113 -7.47 -0.60 25.07
CA SER A 113 -6.19 0.10 25.21
C SER A 113 -5.57 0.40 23.85
N PRO A 114 -5.20 1.67 23.56
CA PRO A 114 -4.59 2.04 22.28
C PRO A 114 -3.29 1.28 22.00
N TRP A 115 -2.62 0.73 23.01
CA TRP A 115 -1.38 -0.04 22.87
C TRP A 115 -1.53 -1.35 22.09
N PHE A 116 -2.76 -1.86 21.93
CA PHE A 116 -3.01 -2.98 21.01
C PHE A 116 -2.70 -2.62 19.56
N ILE A 117 -2.83 -1.36 19.17
CA ILE A 117 -2.60 -0.94 17.77
C ILE A 117 -1.13 -1.06 17.37
N PRO A 118 -0.15 -0.42 18.05
CA PRO A 118 1.25 -0.60 17.69
C PRO A 118 1.73 -2.05 17.90
N ALA A 119 1.22 -2.77 18.89
CA ALA A 119 1.51 -4.20 19.06
C ALA A 119 1.00 -5.01 17.86
N ALA A 120 -0.20 -4.71 17.35
CA ALA A 120 -0.76 -5.38 16.18
C ALA A 120 0.01 -5.06 14.89
N TYR A 121 0.48 -3.83 14.68
CA TYR A 121 1.40 -3.50 13.59
C TYR A 121 2.70 -4.31 13.69
N ALA A 122 3.30 -4.40 14.89
CA ALA A 122 4.50 -5.19 15.09
C ALA A 122 4.28 -6.68 14.76
N LEU A 123 3.13 -7.25 15.17
CA LEU A 123 2.72 -8.62 14.84
C LEU A 123 2.42 -8.79 13.35
N HIS A 124 1.82 -7.77 12.68
CA HIS A 124 1.56 -7.81 11.25
C HIS A 124 2.86 -7.85 10.45
N GLY A 125 3.87 -7.09 10.85
CA GLY A 125 5.20 -7.19 10.24
C GLY A 125 5.85 -8.59 10.40
N VAL A 126 5.57 -9.31 11.50
CA VAL A 126 5.95 -10.72 11.61
C VAL A 126 5.16 -11.59 10.64
N TRP A 127 3.85 -11.34 10.49
CA TRP A 127 3.00 -12.01 9.51
C TRP A 127 3.53 -11.85 8.09
N ASP A 128 3.95 -10.66 7.71
CA ASP A 128 4.58 -10.36 6.42
C ASP A 128 5.84 -11.21 6.18
N LEU A 129 6.70 -11.35 7.20
CA LEU A 129 7.88 -12.22 7.09
C LEU A 129 7.54 -13.69 6.89
N LEU A 130 6.42 -14.16 7.44
CA LEU A 130 5.95 -15.54 7.22
C LEU A 130 5.58 -15.75 5.75
N HIS A 131 4.99 -14.76 5.08
CA HIS A 131 4.72 -14.79 3.64
C HIS A 131 5.97 -14.86 2.79
N HIS A 132 7.04 -14.22 3.23
CA HIS A 132 8.32 -14.30 2.54
C HIS A 132 8.99 -15.68 2.65
N ARG A 133 8.66 -16.47 3.69
CA ARG A 133 9.39 -17.70 4.04
C ARG A 133 8.55 -18.96 4.14
N ARG A 134 7.29 -18.89 4.53
CA ARG A 134 6.47 -20.05 4.93
C ARG A 134 5.11 -20.12 4.26
N ILE A 135 4.49 -18.98 3.99
CA ILE A 135 3.16 -18.89 3.38
C ILE A 135 3.34 -18.58 1.91
N SER A 136 2.72 -19.37 1.04
CA SER A 136 2.92 -19.28 -0.42
C SER A 136 1.76 -18.57 -1.14
N THR A 137 1.17 -17.55 -0.53
CA THR A 137 0.15 -16.72 -1.18
C THR A 137 0.73 -16.05 -2.43
N ALA A 138 0.02 -16.10 -3.54
CA ALA A 138 0.47 -15.53 -4.82
C ALA A 138 0.47 -13.99 -4.76
N MET A 139 1.65 -13.41 -4.54
CA MET A 139 1.88 -11.97 -4.49
C MET A 139 3.29 -11.60 -4.96
N PRO A 140 3.57 -10.33 -5.31
CA PRO A 140 4.91 -9.89 -5.67
C PRO A 140 5.89 -10.09 -4.52
N SER A 141 7.06 -10.68 -4.79
CA SER A 141 8.07 -11.04 -3.77
C SER A 141 8.66 -9.86 -2.99
N TRP A 142 8.57 -8.64 -3.55
CA TRP A 142 9.03 -7.41 -2.88
C TRP A 142 8.02 -6.88 -1.85
N TYR A 143 6.74 -7.30 -1.96
CA TYR A 143 5.66 -6.75 -1.16
C TYR A 143 5.77 -7.09 0.34
N PRO A 144 5.90 -8.37 0.75
CA PRO A 144 6.00 -8.72 2.17
C PRO A 144 7.18 -8.05 2.90
N PRO A 145 8.42 -8.04 2.38
CA PRO A 145 9.52 -7.37 3.10
C PRO A 145 9.38 -5.85 3.16
N MET A 146 8.68 -5.24 2.20
CA MET A 146 8.33 -3.81 2.26
C MET A 146 7.35 -3.54 3.40
N CYS A 147 6.26 -4.33 3.48
CA CYS A 147 5.23 -4.19 4.50
C CYS A 147 5.79 -4.48 5.90
N ALA A 148 6.59 -5.52 6.09
CA ALA A 148 7.20 -5.84 7.37
C ALA A 148 7.99 -4.67 7.96
N VAL A 149 8.83 -4.01 7.13
CA VAL A 149 9.60 -2.85 7.58
C VAL A 149 8.71 -1.63 7.82
N TYR A 150 7.71 -1.41 6.95
CA TYR A 150 6.71 -0.37 7.18
C TYR A 150 6.06 -0.52 8.55
N ASP A 151 5.55 -1.70 8.86
CA ASP A 151 4.82 -1.98 10.09
C ASP A 151 5.68 -1.84 11.34
N TRP A 152 6.91 -2.31 11.31
CA TRP A 152 7.80 -2.17 12.47
C TRP A 152 8.23 -0.74 12.72
N VAL A 153 8.59 0.02 11.68
CA VAL A 153 8.94 1.43 11.82
C VAL A 153 7.71 2.23 12.28
N PHE A 154 6.53 1.91 11.74
CA PHE A 154 5.28 2.58 12.12
C PHE A 154 4.88 2.26 13.56
N ALA A 155 4.96 0.99 13.97
CA ALA A 155 4.72 0.57 15.36
C ALA A 155 5.63 1.30 16.34
N ALA A 156 6.93 1.34 16.05
CA ALA A 156 7.91 2.05 16.88
C ALA A 156 7.62 3.56 16.93
N GLY A 157 7.33 4.16 15.78
CA GLY A 157 7.00 5.58 15.67
C GLY A 157 5.73 5.96 16.43
N LEU A 158 4.63 5.21 16.25
CA LEU A 158 3.39 5.43 17.02
C LEU A 158 3.63 5.29 18.52
N SER A 159 4.37 4.25 18.94
CA SER A 159 4.69 4.04 20.36
C SER A 159 5.48 5.22 20.93
N ALA A 160 6.50 5.68 20.21
CA ALA A 160 7.28 6.85 20.64
C ALA A 160 6.42 8.11 20.74
N LEU A 161 5.54 8.35 19.76
CA LEU A 161 4.64 9.51 19.76
C LEU A 161 3.66 9.49 20.93
N TRP A 162 3.12 8.33 21.27
CA TRP A 162 2.14 8.23 22.37
C TRP A 162 2.77 8.20 23.77
N ILE A 163 4.06 7.85 23.88
CA ILE A 163 4.81 8.01 25.13
C ILE A 163 5.18 9.47 25.39
N LEU A 164 5.43 10.23 24.32
CA LEU A 164 5.90 11.62 24.42
C LEU A 164 4.77 12.65 24.55
N ARG A 165 3.52 12.24 24.41
CA ARG A 165 2.31 13.07 24.59
C ARG A 165 1.74 12.98 25.98
#